data_35fa80f51a39947c13e85a8f3736baae
#
_entry.id   35fa80f51a39947c13e85a8f3736baae
#
_cell.length_a   1.000
_cell.length_b   1.000
_cell.length_c   1.000
_cell.angle_alpha   90.00
_cell.angle_beta   90.00
_cell.angle_gamma   90.00
#
_symmetry.space_group_name_H-M   'P 1'
#
loop_
_entity.id
_entity.type
_entity.pdbx_description
1 polymer ?
#
loop_
_entity_poly.entity_id
_entity_poly.type
_entity_poly.pdbx_seq_one_letter_code
_entity_poly.pdbx_strand_id
1 'polypeptide(L)'
;MSLTTATRPAPTAAPIEWRTVKAIFAASSGNLVEWFDFYIYAFFSVYFAEQFFTGTGQTGSLMKSAGVFFVGFLMRPIGGWLFGRIADRYGRKRSMLIAISMMCAGSLMFAALPTAASVGALAPVLMLIVRCIQGLSVGGEYGSTATYMSEIASTGRRGFYSSFQYVTLIGGQLLASLLAVIMTSALGDEAITNGWWRLPFVIGALAAVVSLWLRNGLEETASDQELSVEGAGSLRELFRHPRSFWVVLGITSVGSLTFYTYTTYMQKYLINTAGFSKGDVARTMTICLFIYMIMQPIVGAISDRVGRKNIMIVFGVFSLFATIPAFMLLGHQSSLVSAAAIIIVILAFESCYTSISGILKAEMFPIHIRGLGVGFTYAVGNSLFGGSAEYVALGLKNAGHASLFPAYVTIMAAIGLVAISFLHDSRSHSTIDNPHGSAYKRKQPRSAQENGALRPVNTEFPGRRAFFAARKGVAANSPRPRRSSPPAGGPPRYTSPRGRNQPRRVRG
;
A
#
# COMPACT_ATOMS: atom_id res chain seq x y z
N MET A 1 -6.37 33.80 35.85
CA MET A 1 -6.84 32.44 36.03
C MET A 1 -6.30 31.63 34.84
N SER A 2 -5.16 30.99 35.04
CA SER A 2 -4.40 30.27 33.99
C SER A 2 -4.99 28.88 33.84
N LEU A 3 -5.66 28.61 32.71
CA LEU A 3 -6.11 27.28 32.33
C LEU A 3 -4.90 26.46 31.86
N THR A 4 -4.29 25.75 32.79
CA THR A 4 -3.33 24.68 32.47
C THR A 4 -4.06 23.58 31.73
N THR A 5 -3.93 23.54 30.42
CA THR A 5 -4.32 22.40 29.60
C THR A 5 -3.44 21.22 29.98
N ALA A 6 -3.97 20.34 30.81
CA ALA A 6 -3.33 19.06 31.13
C ALA A 6 -3.15 18.26 29.81
N THR A 7 -1.92 18.23 29.32
CA THR A 7 -1.53 17.33 28.23
C THR A 7 -1.69 15.89 28.72
N ARG A 8 -2.65 15.17 28.11
CA ARG A 8 -2.79 13.73 28.37
C ARG A 8 -1.45 13.05 28.03
N PRO A 9 -0.90 12.23 28.95
CA PRO A 9 0.34 11.51 28.68
C PRO A 9 0.16 10.65 27.42
N ALA A 10 1.18 10.62 26.57
CA ALA A 10 1.19 9.78 25.38
C ALA A 10 0.95 8.32 25.81
N PRO A 11 0.10 7.56 25.09
CA PRO A 11 -0.14 6.17 25.41
C PRO A 11 1.18 5.41 25.38
N THR A 12 1.50 4.69 26.44
CA THR A 12 2.68 3.82 26.51
C THR A 12 2.60 2.80 25.37
N ALA A 13 3.65 2.74 24.54
CA ALA A 13 3.69 1.85 23.39
C ALA A 13 3.55 0.38 23.87
N ALA A 14 2.56 -0.33 23.32
CA ALA A 14 2.36 -1.75 23.59
C ALA A 14 3.62 -2.57 23.15
N PRO A 15 3.93 -3.70 23.83
CA PRO A 15 5.03 -4.56 23.41
C PRO A 15 4.83 -5.04 21.98
N ILE A 16 5.94 -5.31 21.27
CA ILE A 16 5.89 -5.86 19.89
C ILE A 16 5.35 -7.29 19.97
N GLU A 17 4.18 -7.50 19.38
CA GLU A 17 3.58 -8.83 19.26
C GLU A 17 4.04 -9.47 17.95
N TRP A 18 4.63 -10.66 18.02
CA TRP A 18 5.11 -11.41 16.85
C TRP A 18 4.00 -11.71 15.83
N ARG A 19 2.77 -11.84 16.29
CA ARG A 19 1.58 -11.99 15.45
C ARG A 19 1.36 -10.75 14.55
N THR A 20 1.46 -9.55 15.12
CA THR A 20 1.36 -8.28 14.38
C THR A 20 2.48 -8.16 13.34
N VAL A 21 3.72 -8.52 13.71
CA VAL A 21 4.87 -8.48 12.78
C VAL A 21 4.63 -9.40 11.59
N LYS A 22 4.19 -10.65 11.82
CA LYS A 22 3.86 -11.59 10.73
C LYS A 22 2.75 -11.07 9.83
N ALA A 23 1.71 -10.47 10.40
CA ALA A 23 0.59 -9.92 9.64
C ALA A 23 1.01 -8.71 8.79
N ILE A 24 1.84 -7.81 9.34
CA ILE A 24 2.41 -6.67 8.58
C ILE A 24 3.28 -7.18 7.44
N PHE A 25 4.16 -8.16 7.70
CA PHE A 25 5.00 -8.76 6.65
C PHE A 25 4.15 -9.39 5.54
N ALA A 26 3.14 -10.19 5.88
CA ALA A 26 2.26 -10.81 4.91
C ALA A 26 1.42 -9.78 4.13
N ALA A 27 0.91 -8.74 4.78
CA ALA A 27 0.17 -7.67 4.11
C ALA A 27 1.06 -6.88 3.15
N SER A 28 2.27 -6.50 3.59
CA SER A 28 3.20 -5.69 2.79
C SER A 28 3.91 -6.47 1.67
N SER A 29 3.94 -7.82 1.73
CA SER A 29 4.56 -8.65 0.69
C SER A 29 3.92 -8.44 -0.69
N GLY A 30 2.60 -8.29 -0.76
CA GLY A 30 1.92 -8.00 -2.02
C GLY A 30 2.29 -6.66 -2.60
N ASN A 31 2.40 -5.63 -1.77
CA ASN A 31 2.86 -4.32 -2.20
C ASN A 31 4.29 -4.38 -2.79
N LEU A 32 5.20 -5.19 -2.21
CA LEU A 32 6.53 -5.40 -2.75
C LEU A 32 6.50 -6.03 -4.15
N VAL A 33 5.70 -7.08 -4.32
CA VAL A 33 5.55 -7.79 -5.61
C VAL A 33 4.94 -6.89 -6.67
N GLU A 34 3.94 -6.09 -6.30
CA GLU A 34 3.27 -5.16 -7.18
C GLU A 34 4.24 -4.10 -7.73
N TRP A 35 5.04 -3.49 -6.86
CA TRP A 35 6.02 -2.49 -7.28
C TRP A 35 7.20 -3.11 -8.04
N PHE A 36 7.58 -4.35 -7.71
CA PHE A 36 8.53 -5.11 -8.49
C PHE A 36 8.04 -5.30 -9.93
N ASP A 37 6.81 -5.79 -10.13
CA ASP A 37 6.21 -5.98 -11.46
C ASP A 37 6.08 -4.66 -12.25
N PHE A 38 5.70 -3.58 -11.56
CA PHE A 38 5.63 -2.25 -12.14
C PHE A 38 6.99 -1.79 -12.70
N TYR A 39 8.07 -1.93 -11.93
CA TYR A 39 9.41 -1.49 -12.34
C TYR A 39 10.07 -2.45 -13.33
N ILE A 40 9.76 -3.74 -13.30
CA ILE A 40 10.20 -4.69 -14.33
C ILE A 40 9.76 -4.20 -15.72
N TYR A 41 8.50 -3.82 -15.87
CA TYR A 41 8.04 -3.28 -17.15
C TYR A 41 8.85 -2.05 -17.57
N ALA A 42 9.06 -1.12 -16.67
CA ALA A 42 9.79 0.10 -16.96
C ALA A 42 11.24 -0.19 -17.40
N PHE A 43 11.94 -1.09 -16.70
CA PHE A 43 13.34 -1.42 -16.99
C PHE A 43 13.50 -2.30 -18.23
N PHE A 44 12.60 -3.26 -18.46
CA PHE A 44 12.70 -4.20 -19.56
C PHE A 44 12.00 -3.72 -20.85
N SER A 45 11.28 -2.60 -20.82
CA SER A 45 10.62 -2.04 -22.01
C SER A 45 11.59 -1.77 -23.16
N VAL A 46 12.84 -1.45 -22.87
CA VAL A 46 13.91 -1.24 -23.88
C VAL A 46 14.20 -2.49 -24.70
N TYR A 47 13.94 -3.69 -24.18
CA TYR A 47 14.20 -4.98 -24.83
C TYR A 47 12.99 -5.52 -25.59
N PHE A 48 11.75 -5.22 -25.15
CA PHE A 48 10.55 -5.80 -25.75
C PHE A 48 9.72 -4.82 -26.59
N ALA A 49 9.87 -3.50 -26.44
CA ALA A 49 8.96 -2.54 -27.08
C ALA A 49 8.92 -2.69 -28.60
N GLU A 50 10.05 -2.92 -29.29
CA GLU A 50 10.11 -3.10 -30.75
C GLU A 50 9.40 -4.38 -31.21
N GLN A 51 9.32 -5.40 -30.37
CA GLN A 51 8.62 -6.65 -30.68
C GLN A 51 7.09 -6.50 -30.70
N PHE A 52 6.56 -5.47 -30.04
CA PHE A 52 5.13 -5.16 -30.00
C PHE A 52 4.75 -4.01 -30.94
N PHE A 53 5.62 -3.03 -31.12
CA PHE A 53 5.37 -1.82 -31.90
C PHE A 53 6.32 -1.73 -33.10
N THR A 54 6.06 -2.54 -34.10
CA THR A 54 6.88 -2.60 -35.31
C THR A 54 6.75 -1.35 -36.19
N GLY A 55 7.78 -1.06 -37.01
CA GLY A 55 7.74 -0.02 -38.05
C GLY A 55 7.90 1.43 -37.56
N THR A 56 8.25 1.66 -36.29
CA THR A 56 8.41 3.03 -35.73
C THR A 56 9.82 3.32 -35.18
N GLY A 57 10.73 2.37 -35.35
CA GLY A 57 12.07 2.42 -34.76
C GLY A 57 12.05 2.37 -33.20
N GLN A 58 13.23 2.30 -32.62
CA GLN A 58 13.37 2.10 -31.14
C GLN A 58 12.69 3.22 -30.35
N THR A 59 12.94 4.48 -30.69
CA THR A 59 12.35 5.61 -29.95
C THR A 59 10.82 5.63 -30.06
N GLY A 60 10.27 5.38 -31.26
CA GLY A 60 8.82 5.35 -31.46
C GLY A 60 8.15 4.21 -30.73
N SER A 61 8.78 3.03 -30.69
CA SER A 61 8.30 1.86 -29.98
C SER A 61 8.33 2.06 -28.46
N LEU A 62 9.37 2.69 -27.93
CA LEU A 62 9.47 3.08 -26.51
C LEU A 62 8.40 4.11 -26.12
N MET A 63 8.13 5.12 -26.97
CA MET A 63 7.07 6.10 -26.73
C MET A 63 5.70 5.43 -26.66
N LYS A 64 5.40 4.48 -27.56
CA LYS A 64 4.13 3.73 -27.53
C LYS A 64 4.03 2.83 -26.31
N SER A 65 5.13 2.16 -25.93
CA SER A 65 5.20 1.37 -24.68
C SER A 65 4.97 2.24 -23.44
N ALA A 66 5.57 3.44 -23.40
CA ALA A 66 5.31 4.41 -22.33
C ALA A 66 3.85 4.89 -22.32
N GLY A 67 3.21 5.03 -23.49
CA GLY A 67 1.78 5.33 -23.59
C GLY A 67 0.92 4.23 -22.98
N VAL A 68 1.20 2.96 -23.27
CA VAL A 68 0.52 1.81 -22.63
C VAL A 68 0.74 1.78 -21.12
N PHE A 69 1.94 2.09 -20.67
CA PHE A 69 2.26 2.21 -19.26
C PHE A 69 1.44 3.31 -18.56
N PHE A 70 1.31 4.48 -19.20
CA PHE A 70 0.50 5.59 -18.70
C PHE A 70 -1.00 5.22 -18.60
N VAL A 71 -1.54 4.50 -19.58
CA VAL A 71 -2.94 4.00 -19.48
C VAL A 71 -3.11 3.12 -18.26
N GLY A 72 -2.12 2.29 -17.90
CA GLY A 72 -2.12 1.52 -16.65
C GLY A 72 -2.26 2.41 -15.41
N PHE A 73 -1.63 3.60 -15.39
CA PHE A 73 -1.84 4.58 -14.30
C PHE A 73 -3.27 5.13 -14.26
N LEU A 74 -3.87 5.40 -15.41
CA LEU A 74 -5.25 5.89 -15.47
C LEU A 74 -6.28 4.85 -14.99
N MET A 75 -5.94 3.57 -14.99
CA MET A 75 -6.78 2.52 -14.43
C MET A 75 -6.74 2.46 -12.89
N ARG A 76 -5.74 3.06 -12.24
CA ARG A 76 -5.62 3.03 -10.77
C ARG A 76 -6.80 3.68 -10.04
N PRO A 77 -7.35 4.84 -10.42
CA PRO A 77 -8.55 5.39 -9.79
C PRO A 77 -9.76 4.45 -9.86
N ILE A 78 -9.93 3.75 -10.98
CA ILE A 78 -11.00 2.76 -11.16
C ILE A 78 -10.75 1.56 -10.22
N GLY A 79 -9.50 1.07 -10.16
CA GLY A 79 -9.07 0.04 -9.23
C GLY A 79 -9.27 0.46 -7.77
N GLY A 80 -8.83 1.66 -7.39
CA GLY A 80 -9.01 2.22 -6.05
C GLY A 80 -10.46 2.31 -5.63
N TRP A 81 -11.35 2.69 -6.54
CA TRP A 81 -12.79 2.67 -6.30
C TRP A 81 -13.32 1.24 -6.14
N LEU A 82 -13.04 0.35 -7.09
CA LEU A 82 -13.57 -1.02 -7.09
C LEU A 82 -13.11 -1.80 -5.87
N PHE A 83 -11.82 -1.85 -5.63
CA PHE A 83 -11.23 -2.62 -4.53
C PHE A 83 -11.45 -1.96 -3.17
N GLY A 84 -11.49 -0.62 -3.11
CA GLY A 84 -11.89 0.10 -1.91
C GLY A 84 -13.30 -0.26 -1.47
N ARG A 85 -14.23 -0.34 -2.45
CA ARG A 85 -15.61 -0.80 -2.19
C ARG A 85 -15.65 -2.27 -1.75
N ILE A 86 -14.85 -3.13 -2.38
CA ILE A 86 -14.73 -4.54 -1.99
C ILE A 86 -14.18 -4.64 -0.55
N ALA A 87 -13.15 -3.85 -0.21
CA ALA A 87 -12.56 -3.84 1.13
C ALA A 87 -13.56 -3.42 2.22
N ASP A 88 -14.36 -2.39 1.94
CA ASP A 88 -15.32 -1.85 2.91
C ASP A 88 -16.61 -2.69 3.02
N ARG A 89 -16.96 -3.49 1.99
CA ARG A 89 -18.22 -4.25 1.94
C ARG A 89 -18.04 -5.74 2.19
N TYR A 90 -16.88 -6.29 1.81
CA TYR A 90 -16.61 -7.74 1.86
C TYR A 90 -15.37 -8.09 2.68
N GLY A 91 -14.67 -7.10 3.21
CA GLY A 91 -13.49 -7.24 4.06
C GLY A 91 -12.16 -6.90 3.38
N ARG A 92 -11.22 -6.44 4.19
CA ARG A 92 -9.89 -6.00 3.74
C ARG A 92 -9.08 -7.16 3.18
N LYS A 93 -9.09 -8.31 3.86
CA LYS A 93 -8.41 -9.54 3.41
C LYS A 93 -8.89 -9.98 2.03
N ARG A 94 -10.20 -10.01 1.78
CA ARG A 94 -10.76 -10.40 0.47
C ARG A 94 -10.28 -9.49 -0.64
N SER A 95 -10.31 -8.18 -0.40
CA SER A 95 -9.83 -7.20 -1.38
C SER A 95 -8.37 -7.44 -1.74
N MET A 96 -7.50 -7.61 -0.74
CA MET A 96 -6.08 -7.89 -0.97
C MET A 96 -5.83 -9.21 -1.70
N LEU A 97 -6.61 -10.27 -1.42
CA LEU A 97 -6.47 -11.56 -2.11
C LEU A 97 -6.87 -11.47 -3.58
N ILE A 98 -7.96 -10.75 -3.89
CA ILE A 98 -8.40 -10.56 -5.28
C ILE A 98 -7.38 -9.72 -6.04
N ALA A 99 -6.89 -8.62 -5.45
CA ALA A 99 -5.91 -7.75 -6.08
C ALA A 99 -4.63 -8.53 -6.44
N ILE A 100 -4.01 -9.22 -5.49
CA ILE A 100 -2.77 -9.98 -5.77
C ILE A 100 -2.99 -11.14 -6.75
N SER A 101 -4.18 -11.76 -6.77
CA SER A 101 -4.53 -12.79 -7.76
C SER A 101 -4.61 -12.20 -9.17
N MET A 102 -5.20 -11.00 -9.32
CA MET A 102 -5.23 -10.28 -10.59
C MET A 102 -3.83 -9.88 -11.04
N MET A 103 -2.96 -9.46 -10.11
CA MET A 103 -1.57 -9.14 -10.42
C MET A 103 -0.83 -10.39 -10.91
N CYS A 104 -0.95 -11.51 -10.21
CA CYS A 104 -0.37 -12.80 -10.62
C CYS A 104 -0.81 -13.20 -12.04
N ALA A 105 -2.12 -13.16 -12.30
CA ALA A 105 -2.65 -13.45 -13.62
C ALA A 105 -2.14 -12.46 -14.69
N GLY A 106 -2.09 -11.16 -14.36
CA GLY A 106 -1.56 -10.12 -15.25
C GLY A 106 -0.09 -10.33 -15.60
N SER A 107 0.75 -10.69 -14.63
CA SER A 107 2.19 -10.97 -14.86
C SER A 107 2.39 -12.24 -15.70
N LEU A 108 1.62 -13.31 -15.45
CA LEU A 108 1.66 -14.51 -16.29
C LEU A 108 1.17 -14.22 -17.71
N MET A 109 0.06 -13.49 -17.87
CA MET A 109 -0.42 -13.09 -19.19
C MET A 109 0.62 -12.24 -19.91
N PHE A 110 1.29 -11.32 -19.21
CA PHE A 110 2.34 -10.51 -19.81
C PHE A 110 3.53 -11.34 -20.29
N ALA A 111 3.99 -12.30 -19.47
CA ALA A 111 5.06 -13.24 -19.85
C ALA A 111 4.68 -14.10 -21.08
N ALA A 112 3.39 -14.45 -21.23
CA ALA A 112 2.87 -15.27 -22.32
C ALA A 112 2.44 -14.47 -23.57
N LEU A 113 2.55 -13.11 -23.56
CA LEU A 113 2.08 -12.29 -24.67
C LEU A 113 2.78 -12.68 -26.00
N PRO A 114 2.00 -12.91 -27.06
CA PRO A 114 2.55 -13.07 -28.40
C PRO A 114 3.04 -11.71 -28.91
N THR A 115 4.15 -11.74 -29.66
CA THR A 115 4.72 -10.54 -30.28
C THR A 115 4.02 -10.19 -31.60
N ALA A 116 4.28 -9.01 -32.15
CA ALA A 116 3.73 -8.58 -33.42
C ALA A 116 4.14 -9.51 -34.58
N ALA A 117 5.26 -10.23 -34.47
CA ALA A 117 5.66 -11.24 -35.45
C ALA A 117 4.65 -12.39 -35.55
N SER A 118 3.96 -12.73 -34.44
CA SER A 118 2.99 -13.83 -34.39
C SER A 118 1.55 -13.38 -34.67
N VAL A 119 1.13 -12.22 -34.15
CA VAL A 119 -0.29 -11.78 -34.17
C VAL A 119 -0.48 -10.39 -34.76
N GLY A 120 0.57 -9.80 -35.32
CA GLY A 120 0.49 -8.49 -35.99
C GLY A 120 0.03 -7.36 -35.05
N ALA A 121 -0.88 -6.53 -35.55
CA ALA A 121 -1.42 -5.38 -34.83
C ALA A 121 -2.22 -5.74 -33.56
N LEU A 122 -2.53 -6.99 -33.31
CA LEU A 122 -3.20 -7.43 -32.09
C LEU A 122 -2.26 -7.43 -30.88
N ALA A 123 -0.94 -7.56 -31.07
CA ALA A 123 0.04 -7.61 -29.98
C ALA A 123 0.00 -6.36 -29.08
N PRO A 124 0.03 -5.11 -29.58
CA PRO A 124 -0.13 -3.91 -28.75
C PRO A 124 -1.47 -3.86 -28.01
N VAL A 125 -2.55 -4.33 -28.61
CA VAL A 125 -3.88 -4.34 -27.98
C VAL A 125 -3.91 -5.31 -26.81
N LEU A 126 -3.37 -6.52 -26.98
CA LEU A 126 -3.24 -7.50 -25.89
C LEU A 126 -2.37 -6.95 -24.73
N MET A 127 -1.24 -6.30 -25.07
CA MET A 127 -0.40 -5.65 -24.08
C MET A 127 -1.17 -4.57 -23.30
N LEU A 128 -1.96 -3.75 -23.98
CA LEU A 128 -2.78 -2.71 -23.36
C LEU A 128 -3.82 -3.33 -22.41
N ILE A 129 -4.52 -4.41 -22.82
CA ILE A 129 -5.50 -5.09 -21.99
C ILE A 129 -4.85 -5.64 -20.71
N VAL A 130 -3.72 -6.32 -20.83
CA VAL A 130 -2.99 -6.85 -19.67
C VAL A 130 -2.56 -5.70 -18.74
N ARG A 131 -2.09 -4.59 -19.29
CA ARG A 131 -1.73 -3.40 -18.51
C ARG A 131 -2.92 -2.74 -17.82
N CYS A 132 -4.10 -2.74 -18.43
CA CYS A 132 -5.32 -2.29 -17.76
C CYS A 132 -5.67 -3.19 -16.56
N ILE A 133 -5.55 -4.51 -16.70
CA ILE A 133 -5.79 -5.47 -15.60
C ILE A 133 -4.79 -5.24 -14.45
N GLN A 134 -3.50 -5.12 -14.76
CA GLN A 134 -2.47 -4.82 -13.77
C GLN A 134 -2.72 -3.46 -13.10
N GLY A 135 -3.04 -2.41 -13.87
CA GLY A 135 -3.35 -1.09 -13.33
C GLY A 135 -4.55 -1.07 -12.38
N LEU A 136 -5.60 -1.86 -12.67
CA LEU A 136 -6.74 -2.05 -11.76
C LEU A 136 -6.29 -2.68 -10.43
N SER A 137 -5.47 -3.74 -10.50
CA SER A 137 -4.92 -4.41 -9.32
C SER A 137 -4.13 -3.43 -8.43
N VAL A 138 -3.18 -2.70 -9.03
CA VAL A 138 -2.35 -1.70 -8.36
C VAL A 138 -3.19 -0.64 -7.65
N GLY A 139 -4.23 -0.15 -8.30
CA GLY A 139 -5.13 0.84 -7.71
C GLY A 139 -5.82 0.34 -6.43
N GLY A 140 -6.12 -0.96 -6.36
CA GLY A 140 -6.80 -1.57 -5.22
C GLY A 140 -5.89 -1.95 -4.07
N GLU A 141 -4.69 -2.37 -4.38
CA GLU A 141 -3.72 -2.90 -3.42
C GLU A 141 -3.34 -1.87 -2.36
N TYR A 142 -2.96 -0.65 -2.78
CA TYR A 142 -2.52 0.39 -1.85
C TYR A 142 -3.58 0.69 -0.78
N GLY A 143 -4.84 0.88 -1.18
CA GLY A 143 -5.92 1.23 -0.25
C GLY A 143 -6.22 0.13 0.75
N SER A 144 -6.32 -1.10 0.28
CA SER A 144 -6.63 -2.27 1.11
C SER A 144 -5.49 -2.57 2.09
N THR A 145 -4.24 -2.57 1.61
CA THR A 145 -3.05 -2.85 2.42
C THR A 145 -2.79 -1.74 3.44
N ALA A 146 -2.87 -0.45 3.05
CA ALA A 146 -2.71 0.67 3.98
C ALA A 146 -3.76 0.66 5.09
N THR A 147 -5.01 0.37 4.75
CA THR A 147 -6.10 0.25 5.72
C THR A 147 -5.86 -0.92 6.67
N TYR A 148 -5.58 -2.11 6.14
CA TYR A 148 -5.29 -3.30 6.93
C TYR A 148 -4.12 -3.09 7.90
N MET A 149 -2.98 -2.60 7.39
CA MET A 149 -1.79 -2.35 8.21
C MET A 149 -2.05 -1.32 9.33
N SER A 150 -2.88 -0.32 9.04
CA SER A 150 -3.25 0.71 10.02
C SER A 150 -4.17 0.19 11.11
N GLU A 151 -5.07 -0.75 10.77
CA GLU A 151 -6.04 -1.35 11.70
C GLU A 151 -5.37 -2.40 12.62
N ILE A 152 -4.45 -3.23 12.09
CA ILE A 152 -3.77 -4.27 12.87
C ILE A 152 -2.60 -3.75 13.70
N ALA A 153 -2.08 -2.56 13.38
CA ALA A 153 -0.94 -1.99 14.06
C ALA A 153 -1.24 -1.70 15.54
N SER A 154 -0.30 -2.05 16.41
CA SER A 154 -0.40 -1.80 17.86
C SER A 154 -0.49 -0.32 18.17
N THR A 155 -1.35 0.05 19.13
CA THR A 155 -1.49 1.43 19.61
C THR A 155 -0.14 1.98 20.05
N GLY A 156 0.19 3.22 19.63
CA GLY A 156 1.46 3.90 19.93
C GLY A 156 2.63 3.51 19.03
N ARG A 157 2.45 2.57 18.05
CA ARG A 157 3.47 2.16 17.07
C ARG A 157 2.93 2.12 15.63
N ARG A 158 1.82 2.77 15.37
CA ARG A 158 1.15 2.73 14.06
C ARG A 158 1.96 3.36 12.95
N GLY A 159 2.69 4.45 13.23
CA GLY A 159 3.59 5.08 12.28
C GLY A 159 4.73 4.16 11.89
N PHE A 160 5.36 3.49 12.86
CA PHE A 160 6.37 2.48 12.60
C PHE A 160 5.87 1.35 11.69
N TYR A 161 4.72 0.73 12.01
CA TYR A 161 4.18 -0.36 11.18
C TYR A 161 3.70 0.11 9.81
N SER A 162 3.08 1.27 9.71
CA SER A 162 2.64 1.85 8.44
C SER A 162 3.79 2.12 7.46
N SER A 163 4.99 2.43 7.97
CA SER A 163 6.16 2.73 7.16
C SER A 163 6.60 1.56 6.27
N PHE A 164 6.30 0.32 6.68
CA PHE A 164 6.63 -0.88 5.90
C PHE A 164 5.94 -0.94 4.55
N GLN A 165 4.88 -0.17 4.34
CA GLN A 165 4.28 -0.01 3.02
C GLN A 165 5.26 0.63 2.03
N TYR A 166 5.99 1.67 2.44
CA TYR A 166 7.00 2.28 1.58
C TYR A 166 8.35 1.54 1.61
N VAL A 167 8.69 0.86 2.70
CA VAL A 167 9.83 -0.07 2.70
C VAL A 167 9.66 -1.10 1.58
N THR A 168 8.49 -1.70 1.45
CA THR A 168 8.24 -2.73 0.43
C THR A 168 8.05 -2.12 -0.96
N LEU A 169 7.50 -0.90 -1.09
CA LEU A 169 7.42 -0.17 -2.35
C LEU A 169 8.84 0.07 -2.93
N ILE A 170 9.71 0.69 -2.14
CA ILE A 170 11.09 0.98 -2.53
C ILE A 170 11.88 -0.32 -2.71
N GLY A 171 11.64 -1.32 -1.86
CA GLY A 171 12.22 -2.65 -1.96
C GLY A 171 11.88 -3.35 -3.29
N GLY A 172 10.63 -3.23 -3.76
CA GLY A 172 10.21 -3.74 -5.08
C GLY A 172 10.98 -3.09 -6.23
N GLN A 173 11.18 -1.77 -6.18
CA GLN A 173 11.99 -1.04 -7.15
C GLN A 173 13.45 -1.51 -7.15
N LEU A 174 14.06 -1.65 -5.96
CA LEU A 174 15.44 -2.12 -5.83
C LEU A 174 15.61 -3.55 -6.34
N LEU A 175 14.68 -4.46 -6.02
CA LEU A 175 14.73 -5.84 -6.52
C LEU A 175 14.58 -5.91 -8.03
N ALA A 176 13.72 -5.10 -8.64
CA ALA A 176 13.58 -5.03 -10.09
C ALA A 176 14.86 -4.51 -10.76
N SER A 177 15.49 -3.48 -10.18
CA SER A 177 16.77 -2.96 -10.65
C SER A 177 17.88 -3.99 -10.53
N LEU A 178 17.98 -4.67 -9.38
CA LEU A 178 18.96 -5.74 -9.16
C LEU A 178 18.78 -6.88 -10.16
N LEU A 179 17.54 -7.31 -10.40
CA LEU A 179 17.27 -8.37 -11.39
C LEU A 179 17.69 -7.93 -12.80
N ALA A 180 17.43 -6.68 -13.18
CA ALA A 180 17.87 -6.14 -14.47
C ALA A 180 19.40 -6.21 -14.60
N VAL A 181 20.14 -5.76 -13.57
CA VAL A 181 21.61 -5.84 -13.53
C VAL A 181 22.11 -7.29 -13.63
N ILE A 182 21.52 -8.21 -12.87
CA ILE A 182 21.90 -9.63 -12.91
C ILE A 182 21.68 -10.21 -14.31
N MET A 183 20.53 -9.95 -14.91
CA MET A 183 20.20 -10.50 -16.23
C MET A 183 21.08 -9.90 -17.33
N THR A 184 21.33 -8.60 -17.33
CA THR A 184 22.24 -7.99 -18.32
C THR A 184 23.66 -8.48 -18.19
N SER A 185 24.14 -8.70 -16.96
CA SER A 185 25.50 -9.21 -16.71
C SER A 185 25.65 -10.70 -17.03
N ALA A 186 24.60 -11.51 -16.80
CA ALA A 186 24.68 -12.96 -16.98
C ALA A 186 24.30 -13.42 -18.40
N LEU A 187 23.33 -12.78 -19.04
CA LEU A 187 22.77 -13.21 -20.31
C LEU A 187 23.16 -12.31 -21.49
N GLY A 188 23.49 -11.03 -21.22
CA GLY A 188 23.68 -10.00 -22.24
C GLY A 188 22.37 -9.47 -22.84
N ASP A 189 22.48 -8.33 -23.51
CA ASP A 189 21.32 -7.59 -24.06
C ASP A 189 20.63 -8.37 -25.19
N GLU A 190 21.39 -9.08 -26.02
CA GLU A 190 20.87 -9.85 -27.15
C GLU A 190 19.94 -10.99 -26.68
N ALA A 191 20.39 -11.77 -25.69
CA ALA A 191 19.57 -12.87 -25.15
C ALA A 191 18.29 -12.32 -24.51
N ILE A 192 18.36 -11.20 -23.76
CA ILE A 192 17.19 -10.58 -23.16
C ILE A 192 16.21 -10.15 -24.26
N THR A 193 16.67 -9.50 -25.31
CA THR A 193 15.85 -9.10 -26.45
C THR A 193 15.23 -10.34 -27.14
N ASN A 194 15.96 -11.43 -27.28
CA ASN A 194 15.48 -12.65 -27.94
C ASN A 194 14.46 -13.48 -27.13
N GLY A 195 13.94 -12.94 -26.00
CA GLY A 195 12.81 -13.53 -25.29
C GLY A 195 12.99 -13.69 -23.78
N TRP A 196 14.23 -13.60 -23.25
CA TRP A 196 14.46 -13.68 -21.80
C TRP A 196 13.85 -12.50 -21.01
N TRP A 197 13.41 -11.44 -21.67
CA TRP A 197 12.62 -10.37 -21.02
C TRP A 197 11.32 -10.85 -20.38
N ARG A 198 10.84 -12.05 -20.72
CA ARG A 198 9.66 -12.69 -20.12
C ARG A 198 9.93 -13.24 -18.71
N LEU A 199 11.17 -13.65 -18.44
CA LEU A 199 11.58 -14.28 -17.16
C LEU A 199 11.25 -13.39 -15.94
N PRO A 200 11.54 -12.09 -15.91
CA PRO A 200 11.16 -11.21 -14.81
C PRO A 200 9.67 -11.25 -14.45
N PHE A 201 8.78 -11.32 -15.44
CA PHE A 201 7.33 -11.40 -15.21
C PHE A 201 6.91 -12.75 -14.64
N VAL A 202 7.58 -13.85 -15.05
CA VAL A 202 7.39 -15.16 -14.42
C VAL A 202 7.83 -15.15 -12.96
N ILE A 203 8.99 -14.54 -12.66
CA ILE A 203 9.47 -14.35 -11.29
C ILE A 203 8.48 -13.53 -10.47
N GLY A 204 7.95 -12.43 -11.04
CA GLY A 204 6.91 -11.61 -10.42
C GLY A 204 5.64 -12.40 -10.11
N ALA A 205 5.19 -13.22 -11.05
CA ALA A 205 4.03 -14.10 -10.85
C ALA A 205 4.26 -15.14 -9.74
N LEU A 206 5.43 -15.78 -9.70
CA LEU A 206 5.78 -16.72 -8.63
C LEU A 206 5.84 -16.02 -7.26
N ALA A 207 6.42 -14.82 -7.20
CA ALA A 207 6.42 -14.01 -6.00
C ALA A 207 4.99 -13.61 -5.57
N ALA A 208 4.09 -13.35 -6.52
CA ALA A 208 2.67 -13.09 -6.25
C ALA A 208 1.97 -14.34 -5.66
N VAL A 209 2.27 -15.54 -6.14
CA VAL A 209 1.75 -16.79 -5.54
C VAL A 209 2.24 -16.95 -4.10
N VAL A 210 3.51 -16.68 -3.82
CA VAL A 210 4.04 -16.70 -2.44
C VAL A 210 3.31 -15.67 -1.56
N SER A 211 3.12 -14.44 -2.06
CA SER A 211 2.38 -13.41 -1.34
C SER A 211 0.92 -13.80 -1.11
N LEU A 212 0.27 -14.42 -2.09
CA LEU A 212 -1.10 -14.94 -1.96
C LEU A 212 -1.17 -15.99 -0.84
N TRP A 213 -0.21 -16.90 -0.78
CA TRP A 213 -0.12 -17.91 0.28
C TRP A 213 0.07 -17.27 1.67
N LEU A 214 0.97 -16.30 1.80
CA LEU A 214 1.19 -15.57 3.05
C LEU A 214 -0.08 -14.83 3.51
N ARG A 215 -0.80 -14.19 2.58
CA ARG A 215 -2.03 -13.45 2.87
C ARG A 215 -3.22 -14.33 3.21
N ASN A 216 -3.23 -15.56 2.75
CA ASN A 216 -4.31 -16.50 3.10
C ASN A 216 -4.39 -16.76 4.61
N GLY A 217 -3.26 -16.68 5.32
CA GLY A 217 -3.17 -16.78 6.77
C GLY A 217 -3.54 -15.50 7.54
N LEU A 218 -3.89 -14.39 6.87
CA LEU A 218 -4.29 -13.15 7.54
C LEU A 218 -5.68 -13.28 8.14
N GLU A 219 -5.91 -12.58 9.25
CA GLU A 219 -7.24 -12.41 9.83
C GLU A 219 -7.93 -11.18 9.25
N GLU A 220 -9.26 -11.23 9.14
CA GLU A 220 -10.04 -10.07 8.75
C GLU A 220 -10.03 -9.02 9.88
N THR A 221 -9.83 -7.75 9.51
CA THR A 221 -9.80 -6.64 10.48
C THR A 221 -11.16 -5.97 10.65
N ALA A 222 -12.05 -6.09 9.66
CA ALA A 222 -13.38 -5.55 9.71
C ALA A 222 -14.35 -6.51 10.42
N SER A 223 -15.17 -5.99 11.32
CA SER A 223 -16.25 -6.76 11.96
C SER A 223 -17.47 -6.86 11.04
N ASP A 224 -18.29 -7.92 11.22
CA ASP A 224 -19.53 -8.10 10.45
C ASP A 224 -20.49 -6.92 10.60
N GLN A 225 -20.50 -6.26 11.76
CA GLN A 225 -21.30 -5.05 11.99
C GLN A 225 -20.84 -3.87 11.12
N GLU A 226 -19.53 -3.71 10.92
CA GLU A 226 -18.96 -2.65 10.09
C GLU A 226 -19.20 -2.89 8.60
N LEU A 227 -19.12 -4.15 8.16
CA LEU A 227 -19.38 -4.55 6.78
C LEU A 227 -20.86 -4.41 6.39
N SER A 228 -21.77 -4.52 7.36
CA SER A 228 -23.23 -4.44 7.16
C SER A 228 -23.78 -3.00 7.17
N VAL A 229 -22.95 -1.98 7.42
CA VAL A 229 -23.38 -0.58 7.43
C VAL A 229 -23.94 -0.17 6.07
N GLU A 230 -25.14 0.38 6.06
CA GLU A 230 -25.77 0.92 4.84
C GLU A 230 -24.89 2.02 4.25
N GLY A 231 -24.53 1.89 2.96
CA GLY A 231 -23.62 2.81 2.28
C GLY A 231 -22.13 2.49 2.40
N ALA A 232 -21.74 1.37 3.05
CA ALA A 232 -20.33 0.93 3.13
C ALA A 232 -19.71 0.86 1.72
N GLY A 233 -18.52 1.46 1.55
CA GLY A 233 -17.80 1.51 0.27
C GLY A 233 -18.52 2.27 -0.85
N SER A 234 -19.43 3.20 -0.54
CA SER A 234 -20.15 4.01 -1.52
C SER A 234 -19.45 5.34 -1.77
N LEU A 235 -19.28 5.72 -3.06
CA LEU A 235 -18.79 7.06 -3.44
C LEU A 235 -19.69 8.18 -2.89
N ARG A 236 -21.00 7.95 -2.84
CA ARG A 236 -21.94 8.92 -2.26
C ARG A 236 -21.61 9.20 -0.79
N GLU A 237 -21.28 8.17 -0.04
CA GLU A 237 -20.88 8.31 1.36
C GLU A 237 -19.50 8.94 1.50
N LEU A 238 -18.55 8.62 0.61
CA LEU A 238 -17.24 9.27 0.58
C LEU A 238 -17.38 10.80 0.40
N PHE A 239 -18.21 11.24 -0.53
CA PHE A 239 -18.41 12.67 -0.78
C PHE A 239 -19.25 13.38 0.30
N ARG A 240 -19.84 12.66 1.24
CA ARG A 240 -20.40 13.24 2.49
C ARG A 240 -19.32 13.67 3.49
N HIS A 241 -18.07 13.25 3.24
CA HIS A 241 -16.89 13.65 4.01
C HIS A 241 -15.92 14.52 3.17
N PRO A 242 -16.37 15.67 2.62
CA PRO A 242 -15.61 16.45 1.64
C PRO A 242 -14.28 16.96 2.22
N ARG A 243 -14.26 17.33 3.51
CA ARG A 243 -13.03 17.79 4.16
C ARG A 243 -11.95 16.70 4.15
N SER A 244 -12.28 15.48 4.54
CA SER A 244 -11.33 14.35 4.54
C SER A 244 -10.86 14.04 3.12
N PHE A 245 -11.78 14.04 2.14
CA PHE A 245 -11.48 13.80 0.74
C PHE A 245 -10.46 14.80 0.19
N TRP A 246 -10.75 16.12 0.30
CA TRP A 246 -9.88 17.15 -0.26
C TRP A 246 -8.54 17.28 0.46
N VAL A 247 -8.51 17.11 1.79
CA VAL A 247 -7.26 17.09 2.56
C VAL A 247 -6.37 15.92 2.15
N VAL A 248 -6.93 14.72 2.07
CA VAL A 248 -6.16 13.53 1.67
C VAL A 248 -5.73 13.61 0.21
N LEU A 249 -6.58 14.14 -0.69
CA LEU A 249 -6.21 14.37 -2.08
C LEU A 249 -5.06 15.37 -2.20
N GLY A 250 -5.14 16.52 -1.53
CA GLY A 250 -4.11 17.55 -1.55
C GLY A 250 -2.75 17.05 -1.05
N ILE A 251 -2.76 16.36 0.10
CA ILE A 251 -1.54 15.75 0.67
C ILE A 251 -0.97 14.67 -0.25
N THR A 252 -1.83 13.84 -0.84
CA THR A 252 -1.40 12.78 -1.76
C THR A 252 -0.83 13.37 -3.04
N SER A 253 -1.44 14.43 -3.57
CA SER A 253 -0.99 15.07 -4.81
C SER A 253 0.42 15.62 -4.67
N VAL A 254 0.72 16.36 -3.61
CA VAL A 254 2.07 16.89 -3.38
C VAL A 254 3.05 15.75 -3.05
N GLY A 255 2.68 14.84 -2.15
CA GLY A 255 3.58 13.76 -1.76
C GLY A 255 3.89 12.79 -2.90
N SER A 256 2.93 12.49 -3.78
CA SER A 256 3.21 11.69 -4.97
C SER A 256 4.06 12.44 -6.00
N LEU A 257 3.79 13.73 -6.22
CA LEU A 257 4.58 14.55 -7.13
C LEU A 257 6.05 14.62 -6.68
N THR A 258 6.29 14.95 -5.40
CA THR A 258 7.65 15.03 -4.85
C THR A 258 8.35 13.67 -4.85
N PHE A 259 7.64 12.61 -4.48
CA PHE A 259 8.17 11.25 -4.52
C PHE A 259 8.69 10.87 -5.92
N TYR A 260 7.87 10.99 -6.97
CA TYR A 260 8.30 10.65 -8.34
C TYR A 260 9.33 11.63 -8.89
N THR A 261 9.29 12.89 -8.47
CA THR A 261 10.30 13.88 -8.82
C THR A 261 11.69 13.47 -8.32
N TYR A 262 11.79 13.10 -7.05
CA TYR A 262 13.10 12.84 -6.42
C TYR A 262 13.57 11.39 -6.53
N THR A 263 12.67 10.43 -6.80
CA THR A 263 13.06 9.02 -6.99
C THR A 263 13.21 8.63 -8.45
N THR A 264 12.30 9.06 -9.31
CA THR A 264 12.24 8.61 -10.72
C THR A 264 12.81 9.65 -11.66
N TYR A 265 12.28 10.88 -11.65
CA TYR A 265 12.74 11.93 -12.57
C TYR A 265 14.17 12.39 -12.25
N MET A 266 14.59 12.34 -11.00
CA MET A 266 15.93 12.79 -10.59
C MET A 266 17.05 12.08 -11.33
N GLN A 267 16.91 10.79 -11.65
CA GLN A 267 17.89 10.06 -12.47
C GLN A 267 18.07 10.71 -13.84
N LYS A 268 16.96 11.06 -14.49
CA LYS A 268 16.99 11.72 -15.82
C LYS A 268 17.53 13.15 -15.72
N TYR A 269 17.24 13.84 -14.64
CA TYR A 269 17.78 15.17 -14.38
C TYR A 269 19.31 15.15 -14.26
N LEU A 270 19.86 14.23 -13.48
CA LEU A 270 21.31 14.06 -13.29
C LEU A 270 22.02 13.70 -14.61
N ILE A 271 21.41 12.85 -15.42
CA ILE A 271 21.98 12.45 -16.72
C ILE A 271 21.87 13.62 -17.73
N ASN A 272 20.67 14.17 -17.90
CA ASN A 272 20.37 15.06 -19.02
C ASN A 272 20.66 16.53 -18.73
N THR A 273 20.81 16.93 -17.45
CA THR A 273 21.01 18.33 -17.06
C THR A 273 22.35 18.52 -16.36
N ALA A 274 22.69 17.64 -15.39
CA ALA A 274 23.97 17.69 -14.71
C ALA A 274 25.11 16.98 -15.48
N GLY A 275 24.80 16.21 -16.56
CA GLY A 275 25.78 15.62 -17.46
C GLY A 275 26.51 14.38 -16.95
N PHE A 276 26.01 13.73 -15.91
CA PHE A 276 26.62 12.53 -15.34
C PHE A 276 26.37 11.28 -16.21
N SER A 277 27.27 10.29 -16.11
CA SER A 277 27.14 9.01 -16.83
C SER A 277 25.92 8.23 -16.34
N LYS A 278 25.23 7.51 -17.25
CA LYS A 278 24.05 6.68 -16.92
C LYS A 278 24.33 5.64 -15.86
N GLY A 279 25.50 4.96 -15.97
CA GLY A 279 25.88 3.89 -15.04
C GLY A 279 26.15 4.39 -13.64
N ASP A 280 26.85 5.51 -13.51
CA ASP A 280 27.18 6.08 -12.20
C ASP A 280 25.96 6.68 -11.50
N VAL A 281 25.06 7.32 -12.29
CA VAL A 281 23.76 7.80 -11.76
C VAL A 281 22.92 6.64 -11.25
N ALA A 282 22.82 5.53 -12.01
CA ALA A 282 22.06 4.36 -11.60
C ALA A 282 22.59 3.77 -10.28
N ARG A 283 23.93 3.63 -10.14
CA ARG A 283 24.56 3.16 -8.90
C ARG A 283 24.29 4.10 -7.73
N THR A 284 24.50 5.40 -7.95
CA THR A 284 24.29 6.44 -6.92
C THR A 284 22.84 6.47 -6.44
N MET A 285 21.88 6.48 -7.37
CA MET A 285 20.46 6.48 -7.02
C MET A 285 20.03 5.19 -6.32
N THR A 286 20.61 4.03 -6.68
CA THR A 286 20.36 2.76 -5.95
C THR A 286 20.77 2.88 -4.50
N ILE A 287 21.95 3.46 -4.21
CA ILE A 287 22.42 3.70 -2.84
C ILE A 287 21.50 4.68 -2.12
N CYS A 288 21.13 5.80 -2.75
CA CYS A 288 20.21 6.77 -2.17
C CYS A 288 18.84 6.16 -1.84
N LEU A 289 18.28 5.35 -2.73
CA LEU A 289 17.01 4.66 -2.50
C LEU A 289 17.11 3.60 -1.39
N PHE A 290 18.24 2.90 -1.29
CA PHE A 290 18.47 1.95 -0.19
C PHE A 290 18.50 2.66 1.17
N ILE A 291 19.21 3.79 1.27
CA ILE A 291 19.22 4.63 2.47
C ILE A 291 17.81 5.14 2.76
N TYR A 292 17.09 5.62 1.74
CA TYR A 292 15.72 6.10 1.85
C TYR A 292 14.77 5.01 2.37
N MET A 293 14.93 3.76 1.91
CA MET A 293 14.16 2.62 2.42
C MET A 293 14.36 2.39 3.92
N ILE A 294 15.61 2.48 4.39
CA ILE A 294 15.95 2.33 5.82
C ILE A 294 15.41 3.49 6.66
N MET A 295 15.33 4.70 6.11
CA MET A 295 14.77 5.86 6.80
C MET A 295 13.28 5.72 7.10
N GLN A 296 12.52 4.94 6.32
CA GLN A 296 11.07 4.80 6.49
C GLN A 296 10.66 4.37 7.91
N PRO A 297 11.13 3.24 8.46
CA PRO A 297 10.75 2.81 9.80
C PRO A 297 11.26 3.75 10.89
N ILE A 298 12.40 4.42 10.68
CA ILE A 298 12.96 5.38 11.64
C ILE A 298 12.03 6.58 11.76
N VAL A 299 11.66 7.21 10.63
CA VAL A 299 10.77 8.37 10.61
C VAL A 299 9.36 7.99 11.06
N GLY A 300 8.88 6.78 10.67
CA GLY A 300 7.62 6.23 11.16
C GLY A 300 7.58 6.13 12.68
N ALA A 301 8.65 5.64 13.32
CA ALA A 301 8.76 5.57 14.77
C ALA A 301 8.87 6.97 15.44
N ILE A 302 9.55 7.91 14.79
CA ILE A 302 9.61 9.31 15.26
C ILE A 302 8.20 9.93 15.23
N SER A 303 7.41 9.65 14.19
CA SER A 303 6.05 10.18 14.05
C SER A 303 5.11 9.72 15.17
N ASP A 304 5.31 8.52 15.72
CA ASP A 304 4.54 8.00 16.85
C ASP A 304 4.77 8.79 18.13
N ARG A 305 5.97 9.42 18.27
CA ARG A 305 6.35 10.25 19.43
C ARG A 305 6.00 11.73 19.24
N VAL A 306 6.36 12.29 18.09
CA VAL A 306 6.24 13.74 17.80
C VAL A 306 4.83 14.12 17.35
N GLY A 307 4.10 13.18 16.75
CA GLY A 307 2.76 13.38 16.17
C GLY A 307 2.82 13.56 14.65
N ARG A 308 1.82 13.01 13.98
CA ARG A 308 1.78 12.93 12.51
C ARG A 308 1.66 14.29 11.85
N LYS A 309 0.86 15.20 12.43
CA LYS A 309 0.70 16.57 11.90
C LYS A 309 2.03 17.33 11.87
N ASN A 310 2.82 17.24 12.95
CA ASN A 310 4.11 17.94 13.04
C ASN A 310 5.09 17.41 11.99
N ILE A 311 5.17 16.10 11.82
CA ILE A 311 6.01 15.47 10.78
C ILE A 311 5.57 15.91 9.37
N MET A 312 4.26 15.99 9.12
CA MET A 312 3.74 16.49 7.83
C MET A 312 4.04 17.98 7.60
N ILE A 313 4.00 18.81 8.66
CA ILE A 313 4.41 20.24 8.55
C ILE A 313 5.89 20.33 8.15
N VAL A 314 6.76 19.54 8.77
CA VAL A 314 8.19 19.47 8.39
C VAL A 314 8.35 19.12 6.92
N PHE A 315 7.64 18.09 6.42
CA PHE A 315 7.63 17.75 5.01
C PHE A 315 7.18 18.93 4.12
N GLY A 316 6.02 19.53 4.44
CA GLY A 316 5.43 20.58 3.61
C GLY A 316 6.29 21.85 3.56
N VAL A 317 6.84 22.29 4.71
CA VAL A 317 7.72 23.45 4.81
C VAL A 317 9.03 23.20 4.05
N PHE A 318 9.65 22.03 4.25
CA PHE A 318 10.86 21.69 3.51
C PHE A 318 10.62 21.65 2.00
N SER A 319 9.56 20.98 1.55
CA SER A 319 9.21 20.89 0.12
C SER A 319 8.97 22.28 -0.49
N LEU A 320 8.35 23.21 0.25
CA LEU A 320 8.08 24.56 -0.22
C LEU A 320 9.38 25.37 -0.42
N PHE A 321 10.28 25.33 0.55
CA PHE A 321 11.45 26.21 0.53
C PHE A 321 12.69 25.56 -0.10
N ALA A 322 12.83 24.24 -0.06
CA ALA A 322 14.02 23.54 -0.52
C ALA A 322 13.96 23.10 -1.99
N THR A 323 12.79 23.00 -2.61
CA THR A 323 12.67 22.42 -3.98
C THR A 323 13.47 23.25 -5.01
N ILE A 324 13.25 24.54 -5.12
CA ILE A 324 13.97 25.39 -6.09
C ILE A 324 15.48 25.41 -5.80
N PRO A 325 15.95 25.69 -4.56
CA PRO A 325 17.38 25.63 -4.24
C PRO A 325 18.00 24.26 -4.52
N ALA A 326 17.30 23.17 -4.26
CA ALA A 326 17.80 21.81 -4.50
C ALA A 326 18.07 21.57 -6.00
N PHE A 327 17.15 21.96 -6.88
CA PHE A 327 17.35 21.83 -8.33
C PHE A 327 18.49 22.74 -8.83
N MET A 328 18.60 23.95 -8.30
CA MET A 328 19.71 24.86 -8.64
C MET A 328 21.04 24.26 -8.20
N LEU A 329 21.14 23.78 -6.97
CA LEU A 329 22.37 23.14 -6.46
C LEU A 329 22.73 21.90 -7.26
N LEU A 330 21.77 21.01 -7.55
CA LEU A 330 22.00 19.78 -8.30
C LEU A 330 22.44 20.04 -9.75
N GLY A 331 21.95 21.10 -10.39
CA GLY A 331 22.37 21.49 -11.76
C GLY A 331 23.83 21.97 -11.85
N HIS A 332 24.44 22.41 -10.76
CA HIS A 332 25.81 22.91 -10.69
C HIS A 332 26.79 21.90 -10.08
N GLN A 333 26.37 20.67 -9.79
CA GLN A 333 27.28 19.69 -9.17
C GLN A 333 28.27 19.11 -10.17
N SER A 334 29.55 19.12 -9.78
CA SER A 334 30.62 18.45 -10.51
C SER A 334 30.94 17.04 -9.96
N SER A 335 30.38 16.69 -8.82
CA SER A 335 30.62 15.41 -8.15
C SER A 335 29.31 14.70 -7.83
N LEU A 336 29.23 13.39 -8.17
CA LEU A 336 28.10 12.54 -7.80
C LEU A 336 27.97 12.34 -6.29
N VAL A 337 29.07 12.42 -5.54
CA VAL A 337 29.02 12.29 -4.07
C VAL A 337 28.27 13.48 -3.46
N SER A 338 28.56 14.70 -3.93
CA SER A 338 27.83 15.90 -3.49
C SER A 338 26.37 15.90 -3.94
N ALA A 339 26.09 15.45 -5.17
CA ALA A 339 24.73 15.27 -5.64
C ALA A 339 23.97 14.24 -4.80
N ALA A 340 24.59 13.10 -4.48
CA ALA A 340 24.02 12.07 -3.60
C ALA A 340 23.69 12.60 -2.20
N ALA A 341 24.59 13.39 -1.61
CA ALA A 341 24.36 13.99 -0.29
C ALA A 341 23.12 14.90 -0.30
N ILE A 342 22.96 15.74 -1.33
CA ILE A 342 21.79 16.61 -1.48
C ILE A 342 20.53 15.75 -1.63
N ILE A 343 20.56 14.71 -2.47
CA ILE A 343 19.41 13.81 -2.72
C ILE A 343 19.03 13.07 -1.44
N ILE A 344 20.00 12.58 -0.66
CA ILE A 344 19.74 11.88 0.61
C ILE A 344 19.03 12.82 1.61
N VAL A 345 19.46 14.08 1.70
CA VAL A 345 18.78 15.08 2.53
C VAL A 345 17.34 15.30 2.08
N ILE A 346 17.10 15.46 0.76
CA ILE A 346 15.75 15.61 0.22
C ILE A 346 14.88 14.38 0.54
N LEU A 347 15.41 13.17 0.33
CA LEU A 347 14.71 11.93 0.61
C LEU A 347 14.46 11.71 2.11
N ALA A 348 15.32 12.25 2.99
CA ALA A 348 15.06 12.22 4.43
C ALA A 348 13.82 13.03 4.80
N PHE A 349 13.61 14.20 4.20
CA PHE A 349 12.39 14.99 4.41
C PHE A 349 11.19 14.40 3.68
N GLU A 350 11.37 13.79 2.50
CA GLU A 350 10.33 13.03 1.81
C GLU A 350 9.85 11.85 2.66
N SER A 351 10.73 11.23 3.47
CA SER A 351 10.36 10.18 4.41
C SER A 351 9.31 10.63 5.45
N CYS A 352 9.25 11.93 5.74
CA CYS A 352 8.23 12.48 6.64
C CYS A 352 6.81 12.31 6.11
N TYR A 353 6.63 12.32 4.78
CA TYR A 353 5.36 11.99 4.16
C TYR A 353 5.19 10.49 3.96
N THR A 354 6.17 9.83 3.34
CA THR A 354 6.02 8.46 2.86
C THR A 354 5.86 7.46 3.99
N SER A 355 6.62 7.61 5.09
CA SER A 355 6.57 6.67 6.22
C SER A 355 5.20 6.58 6.90
N ILE A 356 4.44 7.66 6.91
CA ILE A 356 3.14 7.73 7.60
C ILE A 356 1.96 7.89 6.64
N SER A 357 2.21 7.90 5.34
CA SER A 357 1.20 8.14 4.31
C SER A 357 -0.03 7.24 4.41
N GLY A 358 0.16 5.95 4.71
CA GLY A 358 -0.93 4.99 4.87
C GLY A 358 -1.81 5.29 6.07
N ILE A 359 -1.20 5.38 7.25
CA ILE A 359 -1.94 5.60 8.51
C ILE A 359 -2.62 6.96 8.55
N LEU A 360 -1.95 8.00 8.03
CA LEU A 360 -2.50 9.35 8.00
C LEU A 360 -3.83 9.39 7.23
N LYS A 361 -3.87 8.74 6.07
CA LYS A 361 -5.08 8.64 5.24
C LYS A 361 -6.16 7.79 5.92
N ALA A 362 -5.77 6.66 6.52
CA ALA A 362 -6.70 5.76 7.21
C ALA A 362 -7.38 6.45 8.40
N GLU A 363 -6.69 7.32 9.13
CA GLU A 363 -7.24 8.09 10.24
C GLU A 363 -8.23 9.19 9.84
N MET A 364 -8.22 9.61 8.57
CA MET A 364 -9.12 10.65 8.07
C MET A 364 -10.51 10.14 7.73
N PHE A 365 -10.69 8.82 7.53
CA PHE A 365 -11.96 8.26 7.09
C PHE A 365 -12.59 7.34 8.15
N PRO A 366 -13.94 7.40 8.31
CA PRO A 366 -14.67 6.42 9.11
C PRO A 366 -14.46 5.00 8.61
N ILE A 367 -14.59 4.01 9.50
CA ILE A 367 -14.24 2.61 9.22
C ILE A 367 -14.99 2.01 8.01
N HIS A 368 -16.28 2.34 7.85
CA HIS A 368 -17.15 1.80 6.79
C HIS A 368 -16.88 2.34 5.37
N ILE A 369 -16.05 3.39 5.24
CA ILE A 369 -15.58 3.93 3.96
C ILE A 369 -14.06 4.10 3.91
N ARG A 370 -13.33 3.54 4.87
CA ARG A 370 -11.89 3.76 5.00
C ARG A 370 -11.10 3.18 3.83
N GLY A 371 -11.42 1.96 3.42
CA GLY A 371 -10.77 1.33 2.27
C GLY A 371 -10.98 2.11 0.99
N LEU A 372 -12.21 2.53 0.71
CA LEU A 372 -12.55 3.39 -0.43
C LEU A 372 -11.89 4.76 -0.31
N GLY A 373 -11.99 5.40 0.86
CA GLY A 373 -11.44 6.73 1.11
C GLY A 373 -9.93 6.79 0.90
N VAL A 374 -9.21 5.81 1.43
CA VAL A 374 -7.75 5.71 1.27
C VAL A 374 -7.39 5.35 -0.17
N GLY A 375 -7.98 4.27 -0.72
CA GLY A 375 -7.62 3.71 -2.01
C GLY A 375 -7.94 4.65 -3.17
N PHE A 376 -9.19 5.12 -3.26
CA PHE A 376 -9.64 5.99 -4.35
C PHE A 376 -8.92 7.34 -4.35
N THR A 377 -8.85 7.99 -3.17
CA THR A 377 -8.23 9.32 -3.08
C THR A 377 -6.73 9.26 -3.37
N TYR A 378 -6.03 8.21 -2.88
CA TYR A 378 -4.63 7.98 -3.24
C TYR A 378 -4.47 7.74 -4.73
N ALA A 379 -5.27 6.86 -5.32
CA ALA A 379 -5.15 6.51 -6.72
C ALA A 379 -5.37 7.73 -7.64
N VAL A 380 -6.34 8.60 -7.34
CA VAL A 380 -6.56 9.84 -8.08
C VAL A 380 -5.37 10.79 -7.97
N GLY A 381 -4.91 11.10 -6.74
CA GLY A 381 -3.77 12.00 -6.54
C GLY A 381 -2.48 11.48 -7.14
N ASN A 382 -2.21 10.17 -6.94
CA ASN A 382 -1.01 9.52 -7.46
C ASN A 382 -1.00 9.42 -9.00
N SER A 383 -2.13 9.14 -9.64
CA SER A 383 -2.20 9.05 -11.10
C SER A 383 -2.06 10.41 -11.76
N LEU A 384 -2.73 11.43 -11.24
CA LEU A 384 -2.72 12.77 -11.84
C LEU A 384 -1.39 13.50 -11.63
N PHE A 385 -0.82 13.44 -10.44
CA PHE A 385 0.36 14.23 -10.09
C PHE A 385 1.64 13.40 -10.03
N GLY A 386 1.60 12.19 -9.50
CA GLY A 386 2.75 11.29 -9.48
C GLY A 386 3.07 10.74 -10.87
N GLY A 387 2.08 10.15 -11.54
CA GLY A 387 2.25 9.57 -12.87
C GLY A 387 2.61 10.57 -13.96
N SER A 388 2.19 11.83 -13.83
CA SER A 388 2.51 12.90 -14.78
C SER A 388 3.82 13.65 -14.52
N ALA A 389 4.44 13.48 -13.34
CA ALA A 389 5.59 14.26 -12.89
C ALA A 389 6.72 14.29 -13.93
N GLU A 390 7.13 13.14 -14.42
CA GLU A 390 8.18 13.00 -15.41
C GLU A 390 7.78 13.59 -16.77
N TYR A 391 6.55 13.34 -17.20
CA TYR A 391 6.03 13.84 -18.47
C TYR A 391 6.00 15.38 -18.49
N VAL A 392 5.53 16.01 -17.41
CA VAL A 392 5.52 17.45 -17.25
C VAL A 392 6.96 18.01 -17.26
N ALA A 393 7.87 17.38 -16.50
CA ALA A 393 9.25 17.80 -16.41
C ALA A 393 9.97 17.77 -17.78
N LEU A 394 9.84 16.66 -18.52
CA LEU A 394 10.43 16.49 -19.84
C LEU A 394 9.75 17.38 -20.87
N GLY A 395 8.43 17.54 -20.81
CA GLY A 395 7.68 18.44 -21.70
C GLY A 395 8.12 19.89 -21.55
N LEU A 396 8.26 20.39 -20.33
CA LEU A 396 8.76 21.73 -20.05
C LEU A 396 10.23 21.90 -20.50
N LYS A 397 11.06 20.88 -20.32
CA LYS A 397 12.44 20.90 -20.80
C LYS A 397 12.49 21.00 -22.32
N ASN A 398 11.72 20.20 -23.05
CA ASN A 398 11.66 20.20 -24.51
C ASN A 398 11.11 21.53 -25.05
N ALA A 399 10.22 22.20 -24.30
CA ALA A 399 9.73 23.53 -24.64
C ALA A 399 10.71 24.67 -24.29
N GLY A 400 11.92 24.38 -23.79
CA GLY A 400 12.91 25.36 -23.36
C GLY A 400 12.66 26.03 -22.02
N HIS A 401 11.68 25.51 -21.24
CA HIS A 401 11.24 26.08 -19.97
C HIS A 401 11.51 25.16 -18.78
N ALA A 402 12.68 24.52 -18.75
CA ALA A 402 13.04 23.54 -17.69
C ALA A 402 12.93 24.10 -16.26
N SER A 403 13.19 25.40 -16.08
CA SER A 403 13.10 26.09 -14.77
C SER A 403 11.67 26.18 -14.21
N LEU A 404 10.65 26.00 -15.02
CA LEU A 404 9.25 26.02 -14.57
C LEU A 404 8.87 24.73 -13.82
N PHE A 405 9.58 23.61 -14.01
CA PHE A 405 9.26 22.38 -13.34
C PHE A 405 9.47 22.46 -11.80
N PRO A 406 10.62 22.93 -11.29
CA PRO A 406 10.77 23.18 -9.85
C PRO A 406 9.74 24.17 -9.28
N ALA A 407 9.36 25.20 -10.05
CA ALA A 407 8.32 26.15 -9.66
C ALA A 407 6.93 25.45 -9.56
N TYR A 408 6.59 24.57 -10.51
CA TYR A 408 5.38 23.76 -10.44
C TYR A 408 5.34 22.88 -9.17
N VAL A 409 6.44 22.19 -8.86
CA VAL A 409 6.54 21.36 -7.65
C VAL A 409 6.40 22.23 -6.39
N THR A 410 6.99 23.42 -6.37
CA THR A 410 6.89 24.37 -5.26
C THR A 410 5.47 24.89 -5.04
N ILE A 411 4.75 25.23 -6.12
CA ILE A 411 3.34 25.63 -6.05
C ILE A 411 2.48 24.49 -5.48
N MET A 412 2.72 23.27 -5.93
CA MET A 412 2.03 22.10 -5.40
C MET A 412 2.39 21.85 -3.92
N ALA A 413 3.64 22.13 -3.50
CA ALA A 413 4.03 22.06 -2.10
C ALA A 413 3.28 23.10 -1.24
N ALA A 414 3.06 24.32 -1.75
CA ALA A 414 2.23 25.34 -1.09
C ALA A 414 0.77 24.85 -0.93
N ILE A 415 0.17 24.30 -1.96
CA ILE A 415 -1.18 23.71 -1.91
C ILE A 415 -1.23 22.56 -0.89
N GLY A 416 -0.21 21.68 -0.90
CA GLY A 416 -0.09 20.60 0.07
C GLY A 416 0.04 21.10 1.51
N LEU A 417 0.81 22.16 1.75
CA LEU A 417 0.96 22.75 3.08
C LEU A 417 -0.37 23.34 3.59
N VAL A 418 -1.18 23.95 2.70
CA VAL A 418 -2.53 24.37 3.03
C VAL A 418 -3.39 23.16 3.41
N ALA A 419 -3.34 22.06 2.65
CA ALA A 419 -4.07 20.83 3.01
C ALA A 419 -3.60 20.25 4.36
N ILE A 420 -2.29 20.26 4.64
CA ILE A 420 -1.69 19.83 5.91
C ILE A 420 -2.21 20.68 7.09
N SER A 421 -2.43 21.98 6.91
CA SER A 421 -2.96 22.86 7.97
C SER A 421 -4.33 22.39 8.48
N PHE A 422 -5.14 21.81 7.60
CA PHE A 422 -6.47 21.26 7.92
C PHE A 422 -6.41 19.85 8.56
N LEU A 423 -5.25 19.23 8.72
CA LEU A 423 -5.13 17.98 9.46
C LEU A 423 -5.49 18.18 10.92
N HIS A 424 -6.28 17.23 11.45
CA HIS A 424 -6.49 17.13 12.89
C HIS A 424 -5.27 16.46 13.54
N ASP A 425 -5.01 16.80 14.80
CA ASP A 425 -4.03 16.03 15.57
C ASP A 425 -4.59 14.64 15.88
N SER A 426 -3.99 13.62 15.28
CA SER A 426 -4.41 12.23 15.44
C SER A 426 -4.24 11.69 16.87
N ARG A 427 -3.44 12.35 17.72
CA ARG A 427 -3.32 12.00 19.16
C ARG A 427 -4.64 12.17 19.90
N SER A 428 -5.45 13.14 19.51
CA SER A 428 -6.71 13.48 20.17
C SER A 428 -7.95 13.03 19.39
N HIS A 429 -7.83 12.76 18.08
CA HIS A 429 -8.97 12.57 17.17
C HIS A 429 -8.79 11.41 16.19
N SER A 430 -8.05 10.35 16.55
CA SER A 430 -7.91 9.17 15.69
C SER A 430 -9.25 8.43 15.56
N THR A 431 -9.76 8.28 14.32
CA THR A 431 -10.98 7.49 14.04
C THR A 431 -10.74 5.99 14.21
N ILE A 432 -9.46 5.56 14.31
CA ILE A 432 -9.09 4.16 14.55
C ILE A 432 -9.21 3.83 16.04
N ASP A 433 -8.83 4.76 16.93
CA ASP A 433 -8.91 4.56 18.38
C ASP A 433 -10.29 4.87 18.96
N ASN A 434 -11.07 5.71 18.27
CA ASN A 434 -12.43 6.09 18.69
C ASN A 434 -13.42 5.94 17.52
N PRO A 435 -13.77 4.72 17.12
CA PRO A 435 -14.64 4.47 15.96
C PRO A 435 -16.06 5.06 16.14
N HIS A 436 -16.50 5.29 17.37
CA HIS A 436 -17.83 5.83 17.69
C HIS A 436 -17.84 7.32 18.07
N GLY A 437 -16.70 8.00 18.12
CA GLY A 437 -16.55 9.33 18.72
C GLY A 437 -17.33 10.49 18.03
N SER A 438 -17.66 10.37 16.74
CA SER A 438 -18.35 11.42 16.01
C SER A 438 -19.84 11.12 15.72
N ALA A 439 -20.20 9.86 15.58
CA ALA A 439 -21.57 9.44 15.27
C ALA A 439 -22.46 9.38 16.51
N TYR A 440 -21.87 9.00 17.65
CA TYR A 440 -22.61 8.88 18.92
C TYR A 440 -23.06 10.24 19.46
N LYS A 441 -22.25 11.30 19.32
CA LYS A 441 -22.63 12.66 19.75
C LYS A 441 -23.77 13.28 18.92
N ARG A 442 -23.99 12.82 17.69
CA ARG A 442 -25.07 13.32 16.83
C ARG A 442 -26.43 12.63 17.06
N LYS A 443 -26.46 11.46 17.68
CA LYS A 443 -27.69 10.67 17.88
C LYS A 443 -28.25 10.72 19.32
N GLN A 444 -27.56 11.35 20.27
CA GLN A 444 -28.19 11.59 21.57
C GLN A 444 -29.15 12.77 21.46
N PRO A 445 -30.45 12.56 21.75
CA PRO A 445 -31.40 13.67 21.89
C PRO A 445 -30.89 14.60 23.00
N ARG A 446 -31.01 15.90 22.80
CA ARG A 446 -30.62 16.94 23.79
C ARG A 446 -31.15 16.68 25.21
N SER A 447 -32.27 15.96 25.32
CA SER A 447 -32.90 15.58 26.59
C SER A 447 -32.08 14.59 27.45
N ALA A 448 -31.10 13.86 26.88
CA ALA A 448 -30.25 12.93 27.65
C ALA A 448 -29.00 13.60 28.24
N GLN A 449 -28.67 14.82 27.81
CA GLN A 449 -27.54 15.58 28.35
C GLN A 449 -27.88 16.38 29.62
N GLU A 450 -29.16 16.62 29.87
CA GLU A 450 -29.63 17.41 31.04
C GLU A 450 -29.85 16.57 32.28
N ASN A 451 -30.02 15.25 32.14
CA ASN A 451 -30.16 14.36 33.31
C ASN A 451 -28.85 13.65 33.60
N GLY A 452 -28.01 14.26 34.42
CA GLY A 452 -26.70 13.79 34.86
C GLY A 452 -26.64 12.48 35.65
N ALA A 453 -27.23 11.39 35.08
CA ALA A 453 -27.27 10.07 35.69
C ALA A 453 -26.98 8.98 34.65
N LEU A 454 -25.75 8.90 34.18
CA LEU A 454 -25.24 7.67 33.60
C LEU A 454 -23.90 7.32 34.27
N ARG A 455 -23.98 6.36 35.18
CA ARG A 455 -22.81 5.65 35.69
C ARG A 455 -22.02 5.05 34.51
N PRO A 456 -20.68 5.05 34.54
CA PRO A 456 -19.91 4.39 33.50
C PRO A 456 -20.25 2.91 33.46
N VAL A 457 -20.79 2.44 32.34
CA VAL A 457 -20.94 1.02 32.08
C VAL A 457 -19.53 0.50 31.81
N ASN A 458 -19.00 -0.25 32.80
CA ASN A 458 -17.81 -1.08 32.60
C ASN A 458 -18.14 -2.15 31.56
N THR A 459 -17.82 -1.91 30.31
CA THR A 459 -17.79 -2.94 29.29
C THR A 459 -16.50 -3.73 29.45
N GLU A 460 -16.50 -4.65 30.42
CA GLU A 460 -15.57 -5.79 30.39
C GLU A 460 -15.99 -6.68 29.22
N PHE A 461 -15.11 -6.81 28.25
CA PHE A 461 -15.24 -7.77 27.16
C PHE A 461 -15.32 -9.20 27.74
N PRO A 462 -16.35 -10.03 27.44
CA PRO A 462 -16.46 -11.38 27.97
C PRO A 462 -15.50 -12.41 27.39
N GLY A 463 -14.46 -12.02 26.67
CA GLY A 463 -13.56 -12.95 25.96
C GLY A 463 -12.20 -13.20 26.59
N ARG A 464 -11.76 -12.45 27.62
CA ARG A 464 -10.37 -12.57 28.12
C ARG A 464 -10.16 -13.44 29.38
N ARG A 465 -11.20 -13.90 30.05
CA ARG A 465 -11.04 -14.72 31.29
C ARG A 465 -11.13 -16.24 31.12
N ALA A 466 -11.58 -16.76 30.02
CA ALA A 466 -11.70 -18.20 29.82
C ALA A 466 -10.39 -18.93 29.46
N PHE A 467 -9.33 -18.22 29.01
CA PHE A 467 -8.10 -18.88 28.51
C PHE A 467 -6.96 -18.96 29.54
N PHE A 468 -7.04 -18.26 30.67
CA PHE A 468 -5.98 -18.29 31.71
C PHE A 468 -6.30 -19.13 32.95
N ALA A 469 -7.52 -19.68 33.08
CA ALA A 469 -7.91 -20.50 34.27
C ALA A 469 -7.55 -22.00 34.14
N ALA A 470 -7.08 -22.46 32.97
CA ALA A 470 -6.81 -23.87 32.71
C ALA A 470 -5.38 -24.33 33.05
N ARG A 471 -4.52 -23.49 33.66
CA ARG A 471 -3.11 -23.89 33.91
C ARG A 471 -2.54 -23.67 35.30
N LYS A 472 -3.35 -23.43 36.32
CA LYS A 472 -2.90 -23.51 37.74
C LYS A 472 -4.03 -24.00 38.63
N GLY A 473 -3.97 -25.23 39.09
CA GLY A 473 -4.82 -25.74 40.09
C GLY A 473 -4.86 -27.28 40.18
N VAL A 474 -3.71 -27.88 40.42
CA VAL A 474 -3.65 -29.23 41.02
C VAL A 474 -3.54 -29.05 42.54
N ALA A 475 -4.41 -29.69 43.23
CA ALA A 475 -4.42 -30.12 44.63
C ALA A 475 -5.51 -29.52 45.52
N ALA A 476 -6.25 -30.47 46.06
CA ALA A 476 -6.90 -30.56 47.35
C ALA A 476 -8.43 -30.38 47.44
N ASN A 477 -9.02 -31.48 47.83
CA ASN A 477 -10.26 -31.71 48.56
C ASN A 477 -11.52 -32.13 47.80
N SER A 478 -11.66 -33.46 47.76
CA SER A 478 -12.93 -34.16 47.56
C SER A 478 -13.80 -34.18 48.85
N PRO A 479 -15.11 -34.19 48.71
CA PRO A 479 -15.91 -35.15 49.44
C PRO A 479 -16.80 -36.03 48.55
N ARG A 480 -16.94 -37.31 48.97
CA ARG A 480 -17.60 -38.43 48.31
C ARG A 480 -19.12 -38.20 48.13
N PRO A 481 -19.73 -38.74 47.07
CA PRO A 481 -21.19 -38.82 46.96
C PRO A 481 -21.76 -40.10 47.57
N ARG A 482 -22.95 -39.97 48.15
CA ARG A 482 -23.77 -41.02 48.65
C ARG A 482 -24.39 -41.88 47.55
N ARG A 483 -24.39 -43.20 47.77
CA ARG A 483 -25.08 -44.26 47.00
C ARG A 483 -26.59 -44.12 47.07
N SER A 484 -27.29 -44.38 45.99
CA SER A 484 -28.61 -44.97 45.95
C SER A 484 -28.72 -45.90 44.72
N SER A 485 -29.25 -47.09 44.95
CA SER A 485 -29.25 -48.28 44.09
C SER A 485 -30.41 -48.31 43.07
N PRO A 486 -30.38 -49.26 42.11
CA PRO A 486 -31.22 -49.26 40.90
C PRO A 486 -32.51 -50.09 41.04
N PRO A 487 -33.36 -50.11 40.02
CA PRO A 487 -33.99 -51.35 39.65
C PRO A 487 -33.82 -51.78 38.21
N ALA A 488 -33.97 -53.10 38.10
CA ALA A 488 -33.73 -54.01 37.01
C ALA A 488 -34.69 -53.89 35.81
N GLY A 489 -34.23 -54.35 34.67
CA GLY A 489 -35.05 -54.63 33.48
C GLY A 489 -34.17 -55.09 32.33
N GLY A 490 -34.17 -56.40 32.10
CA GLY A 490 -33.30 -57.07 31.12
C GLY A 490 -33.84 -57.01 29.66
N PRO A 491 -33.17 -57.73 28.78
CA PRO A 491 -33.19 -57.44 27.32
C PRO A 491 -34.16 -58.28 26.49
N PRO A 492 -34.27 -58.04 25.21
CA PRO A 492 -34.17 -59.15 24.28
C PRO A 492 -33.23 -58.96 23.10
N ARG A 493 -32.66 -60.09 22.69
CA ARG A 493 -31.87 -60.43 21.54
C ARG A 493 -32.74 -60.38 20.27
N TYR A 494 -32.09 -60.21 19.12
CA TYR A 494 -32.23 -60.98 17.88
C TYR A 494 -31.60 -60.16 16.74
N THR A 495 -30.66 -60.59 16.04
CA THR A 495 -30.27 -61.61 15.03
C THR A 495 -29.78 -60.88 13.76
N SER A 496 -28.58 -61.27 13.41
CA SER A 496 -27.96 -61.07 12.07
C SER A 496 -28.65 -62.01 11.09
N PRO A 497 -28.63 -61.75 9.74
CA PRO A 497 -27.83 -62.61 8.91
C PRO A 497 -27.02 -61.99 7.79
N ARG A 498 -26.00 -62.74 7.46
CA ARG A 498 -25.04 -62.73 6.38
C ARG A 498 -25.66 -62.76 4.96
N GLY A 499 -24.86 -62.28 3.99
CA GLY A 499 -24.97 -62.62 2.54
C GLY A 499 -24.09 -61.67 1.71
N ARG A 500 -22.87 -62.00 1.45
CA ARG A 500 -22.19 -62.50 0.24
C ARG A 500 -22.82 -61.96 -1.08
N ASN A 501 -22.03 -61.19 -1.88
CA ASN A 501 -21.43 -61.63 -3.13
C ASN A 501 -20.66 -60.49 -3.85
N GLN A 502 -19.40 -60.76 -4.14
CA GLN A 502 -18.61 -60.22 -5.27
C GLN A 502 -18.86 -61.15 -6.50
N PRO A 503 -18.25 -60.93 -7.66
CA PRO A 503 -17.94 -59.74 -8.46
C PRO A 503 -18.38 -59.88 -9.93
N ARG A 504 -18.27 -58.81 -10.77
CA ARG A 504 -17.96 -59.02 -12.22
C ARG A 504 -17.38 -57.76 -12.89
N ARG A 505 -16.20 -57.96 -13.47
CA ARG A 505 -15.59 -57.20 -14.57
C ARG A 505 -16.48 -57.27 -15.83
N VAL A 506 -16.36 -56.24 -16.69
CA VAL A 506 -16.12 -56.26 -18.15
C VAL A 506 -16.13 -54.80 -18.62
N ARG A 507 -15.03 -54.26 -19.12
CA ARG A 507 -14.63 -53.84 -20.46
C ARG A 507 -15.70 -53.08 -21.28
N GLY A 508 -15.27 -51.87 -21.72
CA GLY A 508 -15.76 -51.04 -22.79
C GLY A 508 -15.01 -49.73 -22.73
#